data_ec212279f4527b9b86f388af53f45294
#
_entry.id   ec212279f4527b9b86f388af53f45294
#
_cell.length_a   1.000
_cell.length_b   1.000
_cell.length_c   1.000
_cell.angle_alpha   90.00
_cell.angle_beta   90.00
_cell.angle_gamma   90.00
#
_symmetry.space_group_name_H-M   'P 1'
#
loop_
_entity.id
_entity.type
_entity.pdbx_description
1 polymer ?
#
loop_
_entity_poly.entity_id
_entity_poly.type
_entity_poly.pdbx_seq_one_letter_code
_entity_poly.pdbx_strand_id
1 'polypeptide(L)'
;MLKKVDGKNKLNEIAKELEIGSIMENSINEISGGELQRVAIAATVLKKANLYIFDEPTSYLDIKQRINVSKFIKSLADENTSVMVVEHDLIIFDYICDLAHIMYGSEDVYGSVSSIKQTKNAINVYLSGYLKEENIRFRDKHVRFEERKPFVKKKEVPLIEWSNISKKLGNFSLKAEKGTIGKGEVIGILGENGIGKTTFARILAGEIKKDTGNLNENVTVSYKPQYLESNDELVMAFLQDAINGYASQIINPLNIKPLLLKKLNELSGGELQRVMVAYCLGKEADLYLLDEPSAYLDVEQRLIVSKVIREFMEQKGSSALIVDHDLLFLDYLSDKLMVFDGVPAKEGIVKGPFAMEEGMNMFLKKLNITLRRDKESLMPRVNKLDSKLDREQKEKGKYYYG
;
A
#
# COMPACT_ATOMS: atom_id res chain seq x y z
N MET A 1 14.30 25.66 9.31
CA MET A 1 14.71 25.27 7.94
C MET A 1 13.78 25.89 6.89
N LEU A 2 12.47 25.64 6.90
CA LEU A 2 11.51 26.11 5.90
C LEU A 2 11.46 27.64 5.74
N LYS A 3 11.51 28.41 6.84
CA LYS A 3 11.57 29.89 6.79
C LYS A 3 12.74 30.43 5.94
N LYS A 4 13.87 29.71 5.86
CA LYS A 4 15.05 30.15 5.08
C LYS A 4 14.89 29.96 3.57
N VAL A 5 13.99 29.07 3.15
CA VAL A 5 13.74 28.74 1.74
C VAL A 5 12.44 29.37 1.22
N ASP A 6 11.68 30.05 2.07
CA ASP A 6 10.40 30.69 1.71
C ASP A 6 10.62 31.96 0.89
N GLY A 7 10.90 31.78 -0.40
CA GLY A 7 11.00 32.86 -1.37
C GLY A 7 9.66 33.46 -1.83
N LYS A 8 8.53 32.89 -1.36
CA LYS A 8 7.18 33.26 -1.79
C LYS A 8 6.34 33.88 -0.67
N ASN A 9 6.81 33.90 0.58
CA ASN A 9 6.03 34.26 1.79
C ASN A 9 4.74 33.41 1.94
N LYS A 10 4.76 32.13 1.53
CA LYS A 10 3.62 31.20 1.51
C LYS A 10 3.73 30.06 2.53
N LEU A 11 4.71 30.13 3.43
CA LEU A 11 4.96 29.03 4.40
C LEU A 11 3.71 28.63 5.18
N ASN A 12 2.92 29.57 5.66
CA ASN A 12 1.72 29.25 6.46
C ASN A 12 0.63 28.58 5.62
N GLU A 13 0.44 29.00 4.38
CA GLU A 13 -0.50 28.41 3.42
C GLU A 13 -0.11 26.97 3.11
N ILE A 14 1.13 26.75 2.68
CA ILE A 14 1.68 25.44 2.34
C ILE A 14 1.71 24.51 3.56
N ALA A 15 2.05 25.04 4.75
CA ALA A 15 2.05 24.25 5.99
C ALA A 15 0.65 23.77 6.36
N LYS A 16 -0.39 24.56 6.07
CA LYS A 16 -1.79 24.16 6.27
C LYS A 16 -2.23 23.10 5.27
N GLU A 17 -1.92 23.29 3.97
CA GLU A 17 -2.32 22.34 2.92
C GLU A 17 -1.63 20.97 3.07
N LEU A 18 -0.36 20.96 3.49
CA LEU A 18 0.40 19.73 3.71
C LEU A 18 0.26 19.18 5.15
N GLU A 19 -0.58 19.79 5.99
CA GLU A 19 -0.82 19.36 7.37
C GLU A 19 0.47 19.20 8.19
N ILE A 20 1.44 20.11 8.03
CA ILE A 20 2.72 20.10 8.77
C ILE A 20 2.80 21.14 9.90
N GLY A 21 1.72 21.87 10.13
CA GLY A 21 1.69 22.95 11.14
C GLY A 21 2.06 22.49 12.55
N SER A 22 1.62 21.30 12.96
CA SER A 22 1.86 20.74 14.30
C SER A 22 3.31 20.32 14.55
N ILE A 23 4.10 20.10 13.49
CA ILE A 23 5.48 19.61 13.57
C ILE A 23 6.53 20.68 13.26
N MET A 24 6.10 21.93 13.04
CA MET A 24 7.00 23.04 12.66
C MET A 24 8.10 23.34 13.67
N GLU A 25 7.86 23.04 14.94
CA GLU A 25 8.80 23.24 16.05
C GLU A 25 9.64 21.99 16.38
N ASN A 26 9.34 20.84 15.73
CA ASN A 26 10.03 19.59 15.99
C ASN A 26 11.39 19.55 15.26
N SER A 27 12.32 18.79 15.81
CA SER A 27 13.57 18.43 15.12
C SER A 27 13.28 17.44 13.99
N ILE A 28 14.07 17.52 12.90
CA ILE A 28 13.95 16.59 11.75
C ILE A 28 14.10 15.12 12.18
N ASN A 29 14.88 14.86 13.20
CA ASN A 29 15.11 13.49 13.71
C ASN A 29 13.95 12.96 14.58
N GLU A 30 12.99 13.82 14.94
CA GLU A 30 11.85 13.47 15.78
C GLU A 30 10.55 13.27 14.99
N ILE A 31 10.58 13.55 13.69
CA ILE A 31 9.40 13.42 12.80
C ILE A 31 9.42 12.08 12.08
N SER A 32 8.22 11.55 11.80
CA SER A 32 8.03 10.32 11.04
C SER A 32 8.43 10.48 9.57
N GLY A 33 8.66 9.33 8.87
CA GLY A 33 8.99 9.33 7.44
C GLY A 33 7.95 10.07 6.57
N GLY A 34 6.66 9.89 6.84
CA GLY A 34 5.60 10.60 6.13
C GLY A 34 5.55 12.10 6.44
N GLU A 35 5.86 12.51 7.66
CA GLU A 35 6.01 13.92 8.00
C GLU A 35 7.22 14.54 7.32
N LEU A 36 8.35 13.83 7.31
CA LEU A 36 9.56 14.26 6.63
C LEU A 36 9.32 14.44 5.13
N GLN A 37 8.60 13.51 4.50
CA GLN A 37 8.23 13.59 3.09
C GLN A 37 7.41 14.86 2.79
N ARG A 38 6.40 15.17 3.60
CA ARG A 38 5.59 16.39 3.45
C ARG A 38 6.41 17.67 3.69
N VAL A 39 7.35 17.64 4.61
CA VAL A 39 8.30 18.75 4.85
C VAL A 39 9.24 18.94 3.65
N ALA A 40 9.72 17.86 3.02
CA ALA A 40 10.56 17.91 1.83
C ALA A 40 9.80 18.52 0.63
N ILE A 41 8.54 18.12 0.42
CA ILE A 41 7.65 18.71 -0.59
C ILE A 41 7.45 20.20 -0.32
N ALA A 42 7.14 20.59 0.93
CA ALA A 42 7.02 21.99 1.31
C ALA A 42 8.29 22.79 1.00
N ALA A 43 9.46 22.26 1.36
CA ALA A 43 10.75 22.90 1.11
C ALA A 43 11.04 23.10 -0.39
N THR A 44 10.60 22.16 -1.22
CA THR A 44 10.72 22.25 -2.68
C THR A 44 9.82 23.33 -3.24
N VAL A 45 8.54 23.37 -2.83
CA VAL A 45 7.53 24.28 -3.39
C VAL A 45 7.72 25.73 -2.90
N LEU A 46 8.29 25.93 -1.71
CA LEU A 46 8.63 27.26 -1.19
C LEU A 46 9.70 27.98 -2.03
N LYS A 47 10.51 27.23 -2.78
CA LYS A 47 11.44 27.80 -3.76
C LYS A 47 10.67 28.31 -4.99
N LYS A 48 11.12 29.43 -5.57
CA LYS A 48 10.56 29.92 -6.82
C LYS A 48 11.15 29.12 -7.99
N ALA A 49 10.31 28.39 -8.73
CA ALA A 49 10.71 27.62 -9.90
C ALA A 49 9.60 27.60 -10.95
N ASN A 50 9.96 27.40 -12.22
CA ASN A 50 9.03 27.21 -13.33
C ASN A 50 8.81 25.71 -13.63
N LEU A 51 9.66 24.83 -13.07
CA LEU A 51 9.54 23.39 -13.15
C LEU A 51 9.79 22.79 -11.76
N TYR A 52 8.84 22.04 -11.26
CA TYR A 52 8.97 21.19 -10.08
C TYR A 52 9.07 19.73 -10.50
N ILE A 53 10.04 19.01 -9.94
CA ILE A 53 10.23 17.58 -10.16
C ILE A 53 10.08 16.88 -8.82
N PHE A 54 9.18 15.91 -8.74
CA PHE A 54 8.93 15.09 -7.57
C PHE A 54 9.19 13.62 -7.92
N ASP A 55 10.07 13.01 -7.17
CA ASP A 55 10.38 11.59 -7.27
C ASP A 55 9.72 10.84 -6.08
N GLU A 56 8.76 9.98 -6.39
CA GLU A 56 7.93 9.25 -5.44
C GLU A 56 7.39 10.10 -4.28
N PRO A 57 6.68 11.21 -4.55
CA PRO A 57 6.25 12.13 -3.50
C PRO A 57 5.24 11.53 -2.52
N THR A 58 4.62 10.40 -2.85
CA THR A 58 3.62 9.76 -2.00
C THR A 58 4.17 8.59 -1.19
N SER A 59 5.46 8.29 -1.29
CA SER A 59 6.14 7.28 -0.47
C SER A 59 6.00 7.60 1.03
N TYR A 60 5.86 6.58 1.87
CA TYR A 60 5.67 6.67 3.33
C TYR A 60 4.37 7.34 3.79
N LEU A 61 3.50 7.76 2.87
CA LEU A 61 2.23 8.41 3.19
C LEU A 61 1.11 7.36 3.24
N ASP A 62 0.19 7.53 4.19
CA ASP A 62 -1.07 6.80 4.15
C ASP A 62 -1.97 7.29 3.00
N ILE A 63 -3.03 6.55 2.70
CA ILE A 63 -3.89 6.81 1.53
C ILE A 63 -4.50 8.22 1.57
N LYS A 64 -4.90 8.71 2.75
CA LYS A 64 -5.46 10.06 2.90
C LYS A 64 -4.41 11.12 2.60
N GLN A 65 -3.21 10.95 3.14
CA GLN A 65 -2.08 11.85 2.91
C GLN A 65 -1.64 11.80 1.44
N ARG A 66 -1.57 10.61 0.80
CA ARG A 66 -1.28 10.46 -0.63
C ARG A 66 -2.22 11.30 -1.49
N ILE A 67 -3.52 11.23 -1.22
CA ILE A 67 -4.53 12.00 -1.97
C ILE A 67 -4.40 13.49 -1.72
N ASN A 68 -4.18 13.93 -0.48
CA ASN A 68 -4.02 15.34 -0.14
C ASN A 68 -2.77 15.93 -0.81
N VAL A 69 -1.63 15.23 -0.72
CA VAL A 69 -0.38 15.63 -1.40
C VAL A 69 -0.56 15.63 -2.91
N SER A 70 -1.29 14.66 -3.47
CA SER A 70 -1.58 14.59 -4.90
C SER A 70 -2.40 15.78 -5.39
N LYS A 71 -3.44 16.18 -4.64
CA LYS A 71 -4.22 17.39 -4.93
C LYS A 71 -3.35 18.63 -4.89
N PHE A 72 -2.52 18.75 -3.86
CA PHE A 72 -1.60 19.86 -3.70
C PHE A 72 -0.60 19.94 -4.85
N ILE A 73 0.07 18.83 -5.20
CA ILE A 73 1.01 18.79 -6.34
C ILE A 73 0.33 19.17 -7.65
N LYS A 74 -0.89 18.64 -7.90
CA LYS A 74 -1.66 18.96 -9.10
C LYS A 74 -2.03 20.45 -9.18
N SER A 75 -2.29 21.12 -8.05
CA SER A 75 -2.63 22.55 -7.99
C SER A 75 -1.44 23.48 -8.28
N LEU A 76 -0.22 22.95 -8.27
CA LEU A 76 1.00 23.73 -8.58
C LEU A 76 1.16 24.03 -10.06
N ALA A 77 0.54 23.22 -10.95
CA ALA A 77 0.64 23.39 -12.39
C ALA A 77 -0.27 24.54 -12.84
N ASP A 78 0.33 25.52 -13.51
CA ASP A 78 -0.34 26.67 -14.10
C ASP A 78 0.30 27.05 -15.45
N GLU A 79 -0.09 28.19 -16.05
CA GLU A 79 0.45 28.65 -17.34
C GLU A 79 1.97 28.88 -17.33
N ASN A 80 2.58 29.12 -16.17
CA ASN A 80 3.98 29.45 -16.00
C ASN A 80 4.79 28.38 -15.28
N THR A 81 4.11 27.36 -14.75
CA THR A 81 4.71 26.33 -13.88
C THR A 81 4.34 24.94 -14.38
N SER A 82 5.36 24.16 -14.71
CA SER A 82 5.23 22.76 -15.06
C SER A 82 5.57 21.87 -13.86
N VAL A 83 4.91 20.72 -13.78
CA VAL A 83 5.16 19.72 -12.73
C VAL A 83 5.44 18.37 -13.38
N MET A 84 6.53 17.74 -12.99
CA MET A 84 6.90 16.38 -13.37
C MET A 84 6.88 15.50 -12.13
N VAL A 85 6.24 14.34 -12.21
CA VAL A 85 6.12 13.38 -11.11
C VAL A 85 6.54 12.00 -11.57
N VAL A 86 7.43 11.35 -10.83
CA VAL A 86 7.73 9.92 -10.95
C VAL A 86 6.95 9.21 -9.87
N GLU A 87 6.16 8.20 -10.23
CA GLU A 87 5.27 7.50 -9.30
C GLU A 87 5.06 6.03 -9.72
N HIS A 88 5.01 5.14 -8.74
CA HIS A 88 4.74 3.71 -8.92
C HIS A 88 3.32 3.30 -8.53
N ASP A 89 2.60 4.13 -7.77
CA ASP A 89 1.19 3.90 -7.47
C ASP A 89 0.32 4.35 -8.66
N LEU A 90 -0.17 3.39 -9.44
CA LEU A 90 -0.97 3.70 -10.64
C LEU A 90 -2.28 4.42 -10.34
N ILE A 91 -2.87 4.23 -9.16
CA ILE A 91 -4.09 4.94 -8.75
C ILE A 91 -3.77 6.41 -8.54
N ILE A 92 -2.69 6.69 -7.83
CA ILE A 92 -2.20 8.04 -7.57
C ILE A 92 -1.71 8.70 -8.85
N PHE A 93 -0.96 7.96 -9.69
CA PHE A 93 -0.49 8.44 -10.98
C PHE A 93 -1.64 8.85 -11.91
N ASP A 94 -2.70 8.03 -12.03
CA ASP A 94 -3.91 8.36 -12.81
C ASP A 94 -4.63 9.62 -12.27
N TYR A 95 -4.54 9.85 -10.96
CA TYR A 95 -5.16 10.99 -10.31
C TYR A 95 -4.40 12.30 -10.50
N ILE A 96 -3.06 12.29 -10.44
CA ILE A 96 -2.21 13.48 -10.54
C ILE A 96 -2.01 13.90 -11.99
N CYS A 97 -1.61 12.95 -12.87
CA CYS A 97 -1.05 13.24 -14.19
C CYS A 97 -2.14 13.38 -15.27
N ASP A 98 -1.95 14.29 -16.19
CA ASP A 98 -2.75 14.41 -17.42
C ASP A 98 -2.04 13.74 -18.61
N LEU A 99 -0.70 13.83 -18.64
CA LEU A 99 0.19 13.27 -19.64
C LEU A 99 1.26 12.41 -18.98
N ALA A 100 1.78 11.42 -19.69
CA ALA A 100 2.75 10.49 -19.15
C ALA A 100 3.77 10.03 -20.20
N HIS A 101 4.97 9.77 -19.73
CA HIS A 101 6.00 8.98 -20.41
C HIS A 101 6.16 7.63 -19.72
N ILE A 102 6.43 6.60 -20.49
CA ILE A 102 6.79 5.28 -19.97
C ILE A 102 8.31 5.14 -20.08
N MET A 103 8.96 4.87 -18.95
CA MET A 103 10.36 4.48 -18.93
C MET A 103 10.45 2.95 -19.00
N TYR A 104 11.30 2.43 -19.87
CA TYR A 104 11.51 1.01 -20.08
C TYR A 104 12.96 0.71 -20.39
N GLY A 105 13.39 -0.52 -20.13
CA GLY A 105 14.77 -0.92 -20.34
C GLY A 105 15.14 -2.21 -19.61
N SER A 106 16.40 -2.50 -19.55
CA SER A 106 16.99 -3.57 -18.75
C SER A 106 17.99 -2.98 -17.76
N GLU A 107 17.91 -3.42 -16.52
CA GLU A 107 18.82 -3.03 -15.44
C GLU A 107 20.28 -3.23 -15.90
N ASP A 108 21.12 -2.22 -15.62
CA ASP A 108 22.54 -2.16 -16.00
C ASP A 108 22.87 -2.25 -17.51
N VAL A 109 21.87 -2.25 -18.40
CA VAL A 109 22.07 -2.38 -19.86
C VAL A 109 21.65 -1.13 -20.62
N TYR A 110 20.37 -0.74 -20.53
CA TYR A 110 19.86 0.47 -21.15
C TYR A 110 18.55 0.95 -20.53
N GLY A 111 18.30 2.26 -20.65
CA GLY A 111 17.03 2.89 -20.33
C GLY A 111 16.52 3.74 -21.48
N SER A 112 15.25 3.67 -21.77
CA SER A 112 14.57 4.43 -22.82
C SER A 112 13.31 5.09 -22.30
N VAL A 113 12.89 6.19 -22.95
CA VAL A 113 11.68 6.93 -22.61
C VAL A 113 10.75 6.94 -23.81
N SER A 114 9.49 6.56 -23.63
CA SER A 114 8.50 6.57 -24.72
C SER A 114 8.13 7.97 -25.16
N SER A 115 7.48 8.09 -26.33
CA SER A 115 6.73 9.29 -26.69
C SER A 115 5.67 9.62 -25.63
N ILE A 116 5.28 10.91 -25.54
CA ILE A 116 4.25 11.41 -24.60
C ILE A 116 2.88 10.81 -24.95
N LYS A 117 2.14 10.41 -23.93
CA LYS A 117 0.82 9.80 -24.06
C LYS A 117 -0.16 10.40 -23.04
N GLN A 118 -1.44 10.35 -23.33
CA GLN A 118 -2.46 10.60 -22.30
C GLN A 118 -2.33 9.54 -21.20
N THR A 119 -2.47 9.94 -19.94
CA THR A 119 -2.26 9.06 -18.78
C THR A 119 -3.01 7.75 -18.86
N LYS A 120 -4.30 7.77 -19.27
CA LYS A 120 -5.08 6.54 -19.46
C LYS A 120 -4.43 5.57 -20.44
N ASN A 121 -3.99 6.07 -21.60
CA ASN A 121 -3.33 5.25 -22.62
C ASN A 121 -1.98 4.75 -22.13
N ALA A 122 -1.20 5.61 -21.47
CA ALA A 122 0.10 5.23 -20.90
C ALA A 122 -0.04 4.08 -19.90
N ILE A 123 -1.01 4.14 -18.99
CA ILE A 123 -1.27 3.07 -18.02
C ILE A 123 -1.65 1.77 -18.75
N ASN A 124 -2.55 1.80 -19.74
CA ASN A 124 -2.93 0.60 -20.48
C ASN A 124 -1.75 0.01 -21.27
N VAL A 125 -0.92 0.85 -21.90
CA VAL A 125 0.31 0.43 -22.57
C VAL A 125 1.31 -0.17 -21.57
N TYR A 126 1.50 0.49 -20.41
CA TYR A 126 2.37 -0.02 -19.34
C TYR A 126 1.91 -1.40 -18.85
N LEU A 127 0.60 -1.60 -18.62
CA LEU A 127 0.02 -2.88 -18.22
C LEU A 127 0.13 -3.94 -19.31
N SER A 128 -0.01 -3.54 -20.60
CA SER A 128 0.14 -4.46 -21.71
C SER A 128 1.58 -4.89 -22.00
N GLY A 129 2.56 -4.08 -21.56
CA GLY A 129 3.98 -4.31 -21.84
C GLY A 129 4.41 -4.10 -23.29
N TYR A 130 3.57 -3.43 -24.11
CA TYR A 130 3.82 -3.27 -25.55
C TYR A 130 3.56 -1.84 -26.03
N LEU A 131 4.59 -1.20 -26.53
CA LEU A 131 4.58 0.12 -27.18
C LEU A 131 4.34 -0.05 -28.68
N LYS A 132 3.09 0.14 -29.11
CA LYS A 132 2.70 -0.06 -30.52
C LYS A 132 3.41 0.90 -31.48
N GLU A 133 3.58 2.15 -31.07
CA GLU A 133 4.17 3.22 -31.89
C GLU A 133 5.65 2.98 -32.17
N GLU A 134 6.38 2.48 -31.19
CA GLU A 134 7.80 2.14 -31.29
C GLU A 134 8.03 0.66 -31.69
N ASN A 135 6.95 -0.15 -31.76
CA ASN A 135 6.99 -1.61 -31.99
C ASN A 135 7.91 -2.34 -31.00
N ILE A 136 7.90 -1.89 -29.72
CA ILE A 136 8.76 -2.46 -28.67
C ILE A 136 7.92 -3.15 -27.63
N ARG A 137 8.28 -4.41 -27.34
CA ARG A 137 7.76 -5.17 -26.21
C ARG A 137 8.79 -5.11 -25.08
N PHE A 138 8.43 -4.44 -23.97
CA PHE A 138 9.29 -4.29 -22.79
C PHE A 138 8.87 -5.20 -21.62
N ARG A 139 7.78 -5.98 -21.81
CA ARG A 139 7.31 -7.00 -20.87
C ARG A 139 6.70 -8.18 -21.62
N ASP A 140 7.06 -9.40 -21.22
CA ASP A 140 6.59 -10.62 -21.89
C ASP A 140 5.14 -10.95 -21.52
N LYS A 141 4.74 -10.68 -20.29
CA LYS A 141 3.40 -10.99 -19.77
C LYS A 141 2.58 -9.72 -19.56
N HIS A 142 1.33 -9.75 -20.03
CA HIS A 142 0.38 -8.69 -19.71
C HIS A 142 0.02 -8.71 -18.22
N VAL A 143 0.04 -7.55 -17.59
CA VAL A 143 -0.54 -7.35 -16.27
C VAL A 143 -2.05 -7.17 -16.45
N ARG A 144 -2.85 -8.13 -15.99
CA ARG A 144 -4.31 -8.07 -16.04
C ARG A 144 -4.87 -8.13 -14.64
N PHE A 145 -5.81 -7.25 -14.37
CA PHE A 145 -6.64 -7.31 -13.18
C PHE A 145 -7.82 -8.21 -13.51
N GLU A 146 -7.99 -9.28 -12.75
CA GLU A 146 -9.13 -10.20 -12.94
C GLU A 146 -10.34 -9.68 -12.15
N GLU A 147 -11.53 -9.88 -12.71
CA GLU A 147 -12.74 -9.71 -11.90
C GLU A 147 -12.72 -10.73 -10.75
N ARG A 148 -12.99 -10.26 -9.55
CA ARG A 148 -13.12 -11.15 -8.41
C ARG A 148 -14.23 -12.17 -8.68
N LYS A 149 -13.89 -13.44 -8.59
CA LYS A 149 -14.89 -14.46 -8.38
C LYS A 149 -15.54 -14.19 -7.02
N PRO A 150 -16.89 -14.16 -6.94
CA PRO A 150 -17.54 -14.02 -5.65
C PRO A 150 -16.96 -15.06 -4.67
N PHE A 151 -16.60 -14.61 -3.48
CA PHE A 151 -16.14 -15.53 -2.43
C PHE A 151 -17.26 -16.56 -2.20
N VAL A 152 -17.02 -17.78 -2.64
CA VAL A 152 -17.95 -18.87 -2.36
C VAL A 152 -17.89 -19.09 -0.85
N LYS A 153 -18.99 -18.77 -0.15
CA LYS A 153 -19.13 -19.02 1.30
C LYS A 153 -18.90 -20.51 1.57
N LYS A 154 -17.64 -20.90 1.77
CA LYS A 154 -17.31 -22.13 2.51
C LYS A 154 -17.86 -21.91 3.92
N LYS A 155 -18.37 -22.98 4.58
CA LYS A 155 -18.74 -22.88 6.01
C LYS A 155 -17.61 -22.17 6.74
N GLU A 156 -17.88 -20.99 7.27
CA GLU A 156 -16.90 -20.20 8.01
C GLU A 156 -16.52 -21.02 9.26
N VAL A 157 -15.33 -21.61 9.25
CA VAL A 157 -14.73 -22.22 10.43
C VAL A 157 -13.89 -21.12 11.07
N PRO A 158 -14.25 -20.64 12.27
CA PRO A 158 -13.48 -19.61 12.94
C PRO A 158 -12.05 -20.09 13.20
N LEU A 159 -11.06 -19.25 12.85
CA LEU A 159 -9.67 -19.45 13.21
C LEU A 159 -9.32 -18.61 14.46
N ILE A 160 -9.65 -17.32 14.40
CA ILE A 160 -9.45 -16.39 15.51
C ILE A 160 -10.76 -15.67 15.78
N GLU A 161 -11.12 -15.59 17.05
CA GLU A 161 -12.26 -14.81 17.53
C GLU A 161 -11.79 -13.87 18.64
N TRP A 162 -12.26 -12.64 18.58
CA TRP A 162 -12.03 -11.68 19.66
C TRP A 162 -13.31 -10.91 20.00
N SER A 163 -13.36 -10.39 21.22
CA SER A 163 -14.44 -9.52 21.66
C SER A 163 -13.93 -8.46 22.63
N ASN A 164 -14.30 -7.20 22.34
CA ASN A 164 -14.05 -6.04 23.19
C ASN A 164 -12.59 -5.91 23.69
N ILE A 165 -11.63 -6.19 22.77
CA ILE A 165 -10.22 -6.01 23.09
C ILE A 165 -9.95 -4.52 23.33
N SER A 166 -9.23 -4.21 24.40
CA SER A 166 -8.65 -2.88 24.60
C SER A 166 -7.17 -2.97 24.92
N LYS A 167 -6.44 -1.95 24.53
CA LYS A 167 -5.01 -1.74 24.85
C LYS A 167 -4.70 -0.29 24.99
N LYS A 168 -4.03 0.09 26.09
CA LYS A 168 -3.50 1.42 26.31
C LYS A 168 -1.98 1.40 26.22
N LEU A 169 -1.41 2.31 25.42
CA LEU A 169 0.03 2.49 25.21
C LEU A 169 0.35 3.99 25.40
N GLY A 170 0.81 4.36 26.59
CA GLY A 170 1.00 5.76 26.93
C GLY A 170 -0.28 6.58 26.77
N ASN A 171 -0.29 7.55 25.87
CA ASN A 171 -1.45 8.40 25.58
C ASN A 171 -2.38 7.82 24.49
N PHE A 172 -1.98 6.73 23.85
CA PHE A 172 -2.76 6.05 22.81
C PHE A 172 -3.65 4.95 23.40
N SER A 173 -4.89 4.85 22.94
CA SER A 173 -5.82 3.76 23.28
C SER A 173 -6.35 3.08 22.04
N LEU A 174 -6.28 1.74 22.01
CA LEU A 174 -6.86 0.91 20.97
C LEU A 174 -8.07 0.18 21.52
N LYS A 175 -9.15 0.15 20.74
CA LYS A 175 -10.34 -0.65 21.02
C LYS A 175 -10.71 -1.46 19.79
N ALA A 176 -10.95 -2.74 19.96
CA ALA A 176 -11.48 -3.60 18.90
C ALA A 176 -12.81 -4.19 19.32
N GLU A 177 -13.83 -3.95 18.50
CA GLU A 177 -15.15 -4.56 18.64
C GLU A 177 -15.07 -6.08 18.42
N LYS A 178 -16.18 -6.78 18.53
CA LYS A 178 -16.24 -8.22 18.24
C LYS A 178 -15.91 -8.48 16.76
N GLY A 179 -15.03 -9.45 16.49
CA GLY A 179 -14.69 -9.87 15.14
C GLY A 179 -14.23 -11.32 15.09
N THR A 180 -14.21 -11.86 13.88
CA THR A 180 -13.80 -13.25 13.61
C THR A 180 -13.03 -13.31 12.31
N ILE A 181 -11.90 -14.02 12.30
CA ILE A 181 -11.15 -14.42 11.11
C ILE A 181 -11.44 -15.88 10.85
N GLY A 182 -11.95 -16.21 9.68
CA GLY A 182 -12.17 -17.58 9.24
C GLY A 182 -10.92 -18.24 8.67
N LYS A 183 -10.89 -19.59 8.63
CA LYS A 183 -9.82 -20.35 7.97
C LYS A 183 -9.81 -20.11 6.45
N GLY A 184 -8.62 -19.89 5.89
CA GLY A 184 -8.43 -19.67 4.46
C GLY A 184 -8.86 -18.27 3.98
N GLU A 185 -9.05 -17.30 4.89
CA GLU A 185 -9.40 -15.93 4.55
C GLU A 185 -8.18 -15.02 4.51
N VAL A 186 -8.14 -14.14 3.52
CA VAL A 186 -7.20 -13.03 3.46
C VAL A 186 -7.93 -11.75 3.81
N ILE A 187 -7.49 -11.08 4.89
CA ILE A 187 -8.13 -9.88 5.40
C ILE A 187 -7.19 -8.69 5.25
N GLY A 188 -7.64 -7.67 4.52
CA GLY A 188 -6.93 -6.40 4.41
C GLY A 188 -7.26 -5.46 5.56
N ILE A 189 -6.29 -4.67 5.99
CA ILE A 189 -6.47 -3.63 7.00
C ILE A 189 -6.29 -2.26 6.36
N LEU A 190 -7.31 -1.41 6.49
CA LEU A 190 -7.32 -0.02 6.04
C LEU A 190 -7.38 0.95 7.22
N GLY A 191 -6.66 2.07 7.13
CA GLY A 191 -6.68 3.12 8.15
C GLY A 191 -5.49 4.06 8.04
N GLU A 192 -5.59 5.22 8.68
CA GLU A 192 -4.54 6.24 8.72
C GLU A 192 -3.30 5.74 9.48
N ASN A 193 -2.15 6.40 9.29
CA ASN A 193 -0.95 6.11 10.08
C ASN A 193 -1.15 6.52 11.54
N GLY A 194 -0.51 5.76 12.47
CA GLY A 194 -0.65 6.03 13.91
C GLY A 194 -2.01 5.69 14.52
N ILE A 195 -2.90 4.98 13.78
CA ILE A 195 -4.24 4.58 14.27
C ILE A 195 -4.23 3.21 14.98
N GLY A 196 -3.07 2.54 15.07
CA GLY A 196 -2.91 1.28 15.80
C GLY A 196 -3.03 0.00 14.99
N LYS A 197 -2.91 0.04 13.65
CA LYS A 197 -2.93 -1.15 12.78
C LYS A 197 -1.91 -2.20 13.20
N THR A 198 -0.63 -1.84 13.24
CA THR A 198 0.47 -2.70 13.69
C THR A 198 0.30 -3.15 15.15
N THR A 199 -0.21 -2.28 16.02
CA THR A 199 -0.50 -2.64 17.41
C THR A 199 -1.52 -3.78 17.51
N PHE A 200 -2.62 -3.68 16.75
CA PHE A 200 -3.63 -4.73 16.72
C PHE A 200 -3.08 -6.04 16.14
N ALA A 201 -2.33 -5.97 15.04
CA ALA A 201 -1.66 -7.13 14.47
C ALA A 201 -0.75 -7.83 15.50
N ARG A 202 0.06 -7.07 16.24
CA ARG A 202 0.93 -7.60 17.30
C ARG A 202 0.19 -8.13 18.53
N ILE A 203 -1.03 -7.62 18.82
CA ILE A 203 -1.91 -8.23 19.85
C ILE A 203 -2.40 -9.59 19.38
N LEU A 204 -2.83 -9.71 18.12
CA LEU A 204 -3.24 -11.00 17.56
C LEU A 204 -2.08 -12.00 17.46
N ALA A 205 -0.86 -11.50 17.22
CA ALA A 205 0.38 -12.30 17.24
C ALA A 205 0.81 -12.75 18.64
N GLY A 206 0.16 -12.23 19.70
CA GLY A 206 0.56 -12.53 21.08
C GLY A 206 1.83 -11.79 21.55
N GLU A 207 2.42 -10.89 20.70
CA GLU A 207 3.60 -10.11 21.06
C GLU A 207 3.28 -8.99 22.06
N ILE A 208 2.06 -8.45 21.99
CA ILE A 208 1.56 -7.43 22.91
C ILE A 208 0.36 -7.98 23.66
N LYS A 209 0.43 -8.00 25.00
CA LYS A 209 -0.71 -8.42 25.83
C LYS A 209 -1.82 -7.35 25.78
N LYS A 210 -3.06 -7.80 25.54
CA LYS A 210 -4.27 -6.99 25.69
C LYS A 210 -4.51 -6.60 27.16
N ASP A 211 -5.14 -5.48 27.39
CA ASP A 211 -5.52 -5.07 28.76
C ASP A 211 -6.87 -5.65 29.15
N THR A 212 -7.85 -5.65 28.22
CA THR A 212 -9.17 -6.25 28.43
C THR A 212 -9.66 -6.99 27.21
N GLY A 213 -10.77 -7.71 27.33
CA GLY A 213 -11.42 -8.44 26.26
C GLY A 213 -10.96 -9.90 26.14
N ASN A 214 -11.61 -10.64 25.24
CA ASN A 214 -11.30 -12.04 24.98
C ASN A 214 -10.66 -12.19 23.61
N LEU A 215 -9.67 -13.06 23.53
CA LEU A 215 -9.02 -13.50 22.30
C LEU A 215 -8.79 -15.00 22.41
N ASN A 216 -9.15 -15.74 21.37
CA ASN A 216 -8.76 -17.14 21.28
C ASN A 216 -7.26 -17.19 20.90
N GLU A 217 -6.43 -17.67 21.83
CA GLU A 217 -4.95 -17.60 21.73
C GLU A 217 -4.30 -18.88 21.15
N ASN A 218 -5.08 -19.88 20.73
CA ASN A 218 -4.57 -21.17 20.25
C ASN A 218 -4.23 -21.15 18.75
N VAL A 219 -3.51 -20.13 18.29
CA VAL A 219 -3.18 -19.95 16.87
C VAL A 219 -1.69 -19.65 16.73
N THR A 220 -1.02 -20.42 15.87
CA THR A 220 0.38 -20.14 15.53
C THR A 220 0.44 -18.97 14.52
N VAL A 221 1.29 -18.00 14.79
CA VAL A 221 1.38 -16.79 13.97
C VAL A 221 2.78 -16.62 13.39
N SER A 222 2.86 -16.36 12.09
CA SER A 222 4.07 -15.87 11.43
C SER A 222 3.91 -14.38 11.12
N TYR A 223 4.89 -13.56 11.50
CA TYR A 223 4.82 -12.11 11.35
C TYR A 223 5.96 -11.56 10.51
N LYS A 224 5.63 -10.76 9.49
CA LYS A 224 6.54 -9.90 8.74
C LYS A 224 6.33 -8.46 9.20
N PRO A 225 7.33 -7.86 9.90
CA PRO A 225 7.23 -6.47 10.35
C PRO A 225 7.36 -5.47 9.20
N GLN A 226 6.93 -4.22 9.45
CA GLN A 226 7.06 -3.10 8.52
C GLN A 226 8.52 -2.78 8.20
N TYR A 227 9.34 -2.66 9.24
CA TYR A 227 10.77 -2.38 9.10
C TYR A 227 11.55 -3.68 8.97
N LEU A 228 12.41 -3.73 7.95
CA LEU A 228 13.20 -4.90 7.62
C LEU A 228 14.63 -4.70 8.13
N GLU A 229 15.08 -5.62 8.97
CA GLU A 229 16.47 -5.66 9.39
C GLU A 229 17.28 -6.44 8.36
N SER A 230 18.40 -5.87 7.95
CA SER A 230 19.36 -6.53 7.06
C SER A 230 20.67 -6.80 7.82
N ASN A 231 21.25 -7.95 7.57
CA ASN A 231 22.51 -8.40 8.19
C ASN A 231 23.39 -9.09 7.13
N ASP A 232 24.53 -9.66 7.56
CA ASP A 232 25.50 -10.36 6.70
C ASP A 232 25.11 -11.81 6.37
N GLU A 233 23.90 -12.27 6.75
CA GLU A 233 23.43 -13.63 6.49
C GLU A 233 23.13 -13.85 5.02
N LEU A 234 23.46 -15.02 4.49
CA LEU A 234 23.11 -15.39 3.12
C LEU A 234 21.61 -15.67 2.99
N VAL A 235 20.99 -15.16 1.92
CA VAL A 235 19.57 -15.39 1.61
C VAL A 235 19.19 -16.86 1.62
N MET A 236 20.09 -17.74 1.11
CA MET A 236 19.86 -19.18 1.10
C MET A 236 19.74 -19.78 2.51
N ALA A 237 20.56 -19.33 3.45
CA ALA A 237 20.50 -19.80 4.84
C ALA A 237 19.25 -19.25 5.55
N PHE A 238 18.95 -17.96 5.34
CA PHE A 238 17.78 -17.28 5.90
C PHE A 238 16.46 -17.90 5.44
N LEU A 239 16.37 -18.37 4.19
CA LEU A 239 15.18 -18.94 3.59
C LEU A 239 15.14 -20.49 3.57
N GLN A 240 15.94 -21.17 4.38
CA GLN A 240 16.07 -22.63 4.33
C GLN A 240 14.72 -23.36 4.42
N ASP A 241 13.83 -22.95 5.31
CA ASP A 241 12.49 -23.54 5.47
C ASP A 241 11.62 -23.36 4.21
N ALA A 242 11.62 -22.15 3.64
CA ALA A 242 10.87 -21.83 2.42
C ALA A 242 11.41 -22.58 1.19
N ILE A 243 12.72 -22.76 1.11
CA ILE A 243 13.38 -23.51 0.03
C ILE A 243 13.03 -24.99 0.10
N ASN A 244 13.10 -25.60 1.28
CA ASN A 244 12.86 -27.01 1.48
C ASN A 244 11.37 -27.37 1.35
N GLY A 245 10.48 -26.54 1.88
CA GLY A 245 9.04 -26.83 1.94
C GLY A 245 8.24 -26.30 0.75
N TYR A 246 8.61 -25.12 0.21
CA TYR A 246 7.72 -24.33 -0.65
C TYR A 246 8.41 -23.69 -1.85
N ALA A 247 9.47 -24.32 -2.39
CA ALA A 247 10.24 -23.75 -3.50
C ALA A 247 9.39 -23.40 -4.73
N SER A 248 8.44 -24.25 -5.10
CA SER A 248 7.54 -24.04 -6.25
C SER A 248 6.46 -22.99 -6.02
N GLN A 249 5.97 -22.87 -4.79
CA GLN A 249 4.89 -21.93 -4.43
C GLN A 249 5.40 -20.55 -4.06
N ILE A 250 6.63 -20.44 -3.51
CA ILE A 250 7.15 -19.18 -2.96
C ILE A 250 8.42 -18.73 -3.69
N ILE A 251 9.48 -19.55 -3.70
CA ILE A 251 10.80 -19.13 -4.17
C ILE A 251 10.81 -18.82 -5.65
N ASN A 252 10.21 -19.70 -6.48
CA ASN A 252 10.18 -19.55 -7.93
C ASN A 252 9.29 -18.37 -8.37
N PRO A 253 8.03 -18.25 -7.91
CA PRO A 253 7.16 -17.15 -8.34
C PRO A 253 7.67 -15.77 -7.89
N LEU A 254 8.27 -15.67 -6.70
CA LEU A 254 8.87 -14.42 -6.20
C LEU A 254 10.23 -14.09 -6.82
N ASN A 255 10.71 -14.92 -7.76
CA ASN A 255 12.02 -14.75 -8.43
C ASN A 255 13.17 -14.54 -7.42
N ILE A 256 13.26 -15.42 -6.42
CA ILE A 256 14.28 -15.34 -5.36
C ILE A 256 15.54 -16.11 -5.73
N LYS A 257 15.49 -17.07 -6.65
CA LYS A 257 16.64 -17.90 -7.04
C LYS A 257 17.91 -17.11 -7.33
N PRO A 258 17.89 -15.99 -8.08
CA PRO A 258 19.09 -15.19 -8.35
C PRO A 258 19.71 -14.55 -7.11
N LEU A 259 18.91 -14.42 -6.03
CA LEU A 259 19.31 -13.74 -4.81
C LEU A 259 19.96 -14.67 -3.77
N LEU A 260 19.87 -16.00 -3.95
CA LEU A 260 20.22 -16.99 -2.91
C LEU A 260 21.66 -16.89 -2.43
N LEU A 261 22.58 -16.47 -3.29
CA LEU A 261 24.01 -16.33 -2.97
C LEU A 261 24.40 -14.91 -2.49
N LYS A 262 23.44 -13.96 -2.49
CA LYS A 262 23.65 -12.62 -1.93
C LYS A 262 23.44 -12.63 -0.42
N LYS A 263 24.07 -11.66 0.26
CA LYS A 263 23.75 -11.35 1.67
C LYS A 263 22.54 -10.44 1.77
N LEU A 264 21.82 -10.48 2.88
CA LEU A 264 20.62 -9.65 3.09
C LEU A 264 20.92 -8.15 2.97
N ASN A 265 22.10 -7.69 3.38
CA ASN A 265 22.52 -6.28 3.28
C ASN A 265 23.00 -5.87 1.87
N GLU A 266 23.12 -6.81 0.93
CA GLU A 266 23.45 -6.53 -0.47
C GLU A 266 22.18 -6.38 -1.34
N LEU A 267 21.01 -6.64 -0.77
CA LEU A 267 19.74 -6.60 -1.49
C LEU A 267 19.21 -5.17 -1.64
N SER A 268 18.64 -4.87 -2.79
CA SER A 268 17.80 -3.67 -2.95
C SER A 268 16.54 -3.75 -2.07
N GLY A 269 15.87 -2.61 -1.82
CA GLY A 269 14.66 -2.58 -1.00
C GLY A 269 13.57 -3.55 -1.49
N GLY A 270 13.35 -3.63 -2.80
CA GLY A 270 12.36 -4.55 -3.38
C GLY A 270 12.80 -6.02 -3.34
N GLU A 271 14.09 -6.31 -3.51
CA GLU A 271 14.64 -7.67 -3.34
C GLU A 271 14.49 -8.14 -1.90
N LEU A 272 14.87 -7.29 -0.92
CA LEU A 272 14.74 -7.59 0.50
C LEU A 272 13.27 -7.81 0.89
N GLN A 273 12.37 -6.99 0.37
CA GLN A 273 10.94 -7.12 0.62
C GLN A 273 10.39 -8.48 0.16
N ARG A 274 10.75 -8.94 -1.05
CA ARG A 274 10.35 -10.26 -1.56
C ARG A 274 10.94 -11.40 -0.71
N VAL A 275 12.19 -11.28 -0.29
CA VAL A 275 12.86 -12.23 0.60
C VAL A 275 12.14 -12.30 1.95
N MET A 276 11.76 -11.17 2.55
CA MET A 276 11.05 -11.14 3.84
C MET A 276 9.63 -11.70 3.74
N VAL A 277 8.92 -11.45 2.63
CA VAL A 277 7.63 -12.10 2.37
C VAL A 277 7.82 -13.62 2.27
N ALA A 278 8.82 -14.10 1.53
CA ALA A 278 9.12 -15.52 1.41
C ALA A 278 9.48 -16.15 2.77
N TYR A 279 10.27 -15.46 3.59
CA TYR A 279 10.59 -15.91 4.93
C TYR A 279 9.36 -16.07 5.83
N CYS A 280 8.46 -15.07 5.79
CA CYS A 280 7.23 -15.13 6.57
C CYS A 280 6.34 -16.31 6.12
N LEU A 281 6.14 -16.46 4.79
CA LEU A 281 5.30 -17.53 4.23
C LEU A 281 5.93 -18.92 4.41
N GLY A 282 7.26 -19.02 4.46
CA GLY A 282 7.99 -20.29 4.62
C GLY A 282 7.84 -20.93 6.00
N LYS A 283 7.40 -20.17 7.01
CA LYS A 283 7.15 -20.70 8.36
C LYS A 283 5.82 -21.45 8.44
N GLU A 284 5.76 -22.46 9.32
CA GLU A 284 4.50 -23.11 9.64
C GLU A 284 3.67 -22.23 10.58
N ALA A 285 2.51 -21.77 10.08
CA ALA A 285 1.60 -20.92 10.84
C ALA A 285 0.15 -21.10 10.39
N ASP A 286 -0.79 -20.84 11.29
CA ASP A 286 -2.22 -20.78 11.03
C ASP A 286 -2.63 -19.41 10.50
N LEU A 287 -1.98 -18.35 11.00
CA LEU A 287 -2.18 -16.96 10.59
C LEU A 287 -0.86 -16.30 10.18
N TYR A 288 -0.87 -15.67 9.03
CA TYR A 288 0.24 -14.87 8.52
C TYR A 288 -0.09 -13.38 8.63
N LEU A 289 0.71 -12.65 9.37
CA LEU A 289 0.61 -11.20 9.52
C LEU A 289 1.67 -10.54 8.65
N LEU A 290 1.26 -9.75 7.66
CA LEU A 290 2.19 -9.03 6.79
C LEU A 290 1.92 -7.52 6.90
N ASP A 291 2.90 -6.79 7.40
CA ASP A 291 2.85 -5.34 7.54
C ASP A 291 3.58 -4.69 6.35
N GLU A 292 2.84 -3.96 5.53
CA GLU A 292 3.25 -3.31 4.28
C GLU A 292 4.05 -4.23 3.33
N PRO A 293 3.48 -5.38 2.89
CA PRO A 293 4.17 -6.28 1.98
C PRO A 293 4.37 -5.72 0.56
N SER A 294 3.65 -4.66 0.17
CA SER A 294 3.79 -4.01 -1.14
C SER A 294 4.87 -2.92 -1.18
N ALA A 295 5.43 -2.52 -0.03
CA ALA A 295 6.44 -1.47 0.05
C ALA A 295 7.68 -1.79 -0.80
N TYR A 296 8.27 -0.77 -1.44
CA TYR A 296 9.45 -0.86 -2.32
C TYR A 296 9.27 -1.73 -3.59
N LEU A 297 8.07 -2.23 -3.86
CA LEU A 297 7.79 -3.05 -5.03
C LEU A 297 7.18 -2.22 -6.15
N ASP A 298 7.59 -2.46 -7.38
CA ASP A 298 6.89 -1.95 -8.55
C ASP A 298 5.54 -2.65 -8.76
N VAL A 299 4.72 -2.15 -9.68
CA VAL A 299 3.36 -2.65 -9.92
C VAL A 299 3.33 -4.14 -10.25
N GLU A 300 4.29 -4.62 -11.05
CA GLU A 300 4.36 -6.03 -11.45
C GLU A 300 4.71 -6.91 -10.27
N GLN A 301 5.71 -6.52 -9.50
CA GLN A 301 6.12 -7.23 -8.29
C GLN A 301 5.00 -7.26 -7.24
N ARG A 302 4.26 -6.14 -7.05
CA ARG A 302 3.07 -6.10 -6.16
C ARG A 302 2.03 -7.15 -6.56
N LEU A 303 1.72 -7.26 -7.85
CA LEU A 303 0.76 -8.26 -8.33
C LEU A 303 1.27 -9.69 -8.19
N ILE A 304 2.56 -9.93 -8.43
CA ILE A 304 3.17 -11.25 -8.20
C ILE A 304 3.09 -11.62 -6.72
N VAL A 305 3.50 -10.72 -5.83
CA VAL A 305 3.45 -10.95 -4.37
C VAL A 305 2.02 -11.19 -3.90
N SER A 306 1.05 -10.38 -4.35
CA SER A 306 -0.36 -10.57 -3.98
C SER A 306 -0.91 -11.92 -4.45
N LYS A 307 -0.57 -12.34 -5.67
CA LYS A 307 -0.94 -13.65 -6.21
C LYS A 307 -0.32 -14.79 -5.41
N VAL A 308 0.97 -14.70 -5.10
CA VAL A 308 1.68 -15.71 -4.29
C VAL A 308 1.05 -15.86 -2.91
N ILE A 309 0.80 -14.75 -2.21
CA ILE A 309 0.16 -14.78 -0.89
C ILE A 309 -1.21 -15.46 -0.98
N ARG A 310 -2.03 -15.06 -1.94
CA ARG A 310 -3.39 -15.59 -2.11
C ARG A 310 -3.38 -17.09 -2.42
N GLU A 311 -2.64 -17.51 -3.44
CA GLU A 311 -2.56 -18.93 -3.84
C GLU A 311 -1.99 -19.80 -2.72
N PHE A 312 -1.02 -19.28 -1.96
CA PHE A 312 -0.44 -19.98 -0.84
C PHE A 312 -1.45 -20.16 0.31
N MET A 313 -2.23 -19.12 0.65
CA MET A 313 -3.30 -19.23 1.66
C MET A 313 -4.39 -20.22 1.23
N GLU A 314 -4.81 -20.18 -0.03
CA GLU A 314 -5.81 -21.11 -0.58
C GLU A 314 -5.33 -22.57 -0.53
N GLN A 315 -4.07 -22.83 -0.90
CA GLN A 315 -3.49 -24.19 -0.93
C GLN A 315 -3.25 -24.74 0.48
N LYS A 316 -2.76 -23.91 1.40
CA LYS A 316 -2.43 -24.31 2.76
C LYS A 316 -3.66 -24.35 3.68
N GLY A 317 -4.72 -23.62 3.34
CA GLY A 317 -5.90 -23.45 4.20
C GLY A 317 -5.62 -22.57 5.42
N SER A 318 -4.51 -21.82 5.42
CA SER A 318 -4.13 -20.82 6.42
C SER A 318 -4.75 -19.47 6.09
N SER A 319 -4.71 -18.54 7.02
CA SER A 319 -5.28 -17.19 6.83
C SER A 319 -4.21 -16.12 6.86
N ALA A 320 -4.49 -14.97 6.23
CA ALA A 320 -3.57 -13.84 6.26
C ALA A 320 -4.26 -12.55 6.69
N LEU A 321 -3.54 -11.72 7.44
CA LEU A 321 -3.91 -10.36 7.81
C LEU A 321 -2.88 -9.41 7.21
N ILE A 322 -3.33 -8.53 6.33
CA ILE A 322 -2.47 -7.68 5.51
C ILE A 322 -2.71 -6.21 5.87
N VAL A 323 -1.71 -5.57 6.41
CA VAL A 323 -1.70 -4.12 6.59
C VAL A 323 -1.01 -3.50 5.39
N ASP A 324 -1.71 -2.71 4.59
CA ASP A 324 -1.10 -2.05 3.45
C ASP A 324 -1.79 -0.71 3.12
N HIS A 325 -1.06 0.17 2.43
CA HIS A 325 -1.54 1.47 1.97
C HIS A 325 -1.82 1.49 0.46
N ASP A 326 -1.54 0.42 -0.25
CA ASP A 326 -1.87 0.27 -1.66
C ASP A 326 -3.28 -0.32 -1.82
N LEU A 327 -4.23 0.54 -2.24
CA LEU A 327 -5.62 0.12 -2.48
C LEU A 327 -5.74 -0.93 -3.57
N LEU A 328 -4.89 -0.85 -4.60
CA LEU A 328 -4.89 -1.81 -5.69
C LEU A 328 -4.43 -3.19 -5.21
N PHE A 329 -3.39 -3.22 -4.39
CA PHE A 329 -2.87 -4.43 -3.78
C PHE A 329 -3.92 -5.08 -2.87
N LEU A 330 -4.56 -4.30 -1.99
CA LEU A 330 -5.61 -4.80 -1.10
C LEU A 330 -6.88 -5.24 -1.86
N ASP A 331 -7.28 -4.49 -2.89
CA ASP A 331 -8.42 -4.85 -3.74
C ASP A 331 -8.21 -6.20 -4.42
N TYR A 332 -7.01 -6.48 -4.88
CA TYR A 332 -6.67 -7.72 -5.56
C TYR A 332 -6.53 -8.92 -4.60
N LEU A 333 -5.94 -8.69 -3.41
CA LEU A 333 -5.53 -9.74 -2.49
C LEU A 333 -6.61 -10.14 -1.49
N SER A 334 -7.33 -9.18 -0.88
CA SER A 334 -8.12 -9.43 0.33
C SER A 334 -9.54 -9.94 0.04
N ASP A 335 -10.08 -10.84 0.84
CA ASP A 335 -11.46 -11.32 0.76
C ASP A 335 -12.41 -10.43 1.57
N LYS A 336 -11.92 -9.95 2.71
CA LYS A 336 -12.62 -9.08 3.64
C LYS A 336 -11.71 -7.91 4.04
N LEU A 337 -12.29 -6.86 4.60
CA LEU A 337 -11.57 -5.69 5.07
C LEU A 337 -11.88 -5.38 6.52
N MET A 338 -10.85 -5.03 7.28
CA MET A 338 -10.99 -4.34 8.56
C MET A 338 -10.70 -2.85 8.37
N VAL A 339 -11.53 -2.01 8.95
CA VAL A 339 -11.39 -0.56 8.86
C VAL A 339 -11.04 0.01 10.24
N PHE A 340 -9.94 0.71 10.29
CA PHE A 340 -9.48 1.41 11.47
C PHE A 340 -9.95 2.86 11.43
N ASP A 341 -10.58 3.30 12.51
CA ASP A 341 -11.12 4.63 12.69
C ASP A 341 -10.58 5.27 13.98
N GLY A 342 -10.80 6.57 14.17
CA GLY A 342 -10.39 7.29 15.38
C GLY A 342 -9.50 8.50 15.11
N VAL A 343 -8.63 8.82 16.03
CA VAL A 343 -7.71 9.97 15.97
C VAL A 343 -6.28 9.47 16.06
N PRO A 344 -5.43 9.67 15.01
CA PRO A 344 -4.04 9.25 15.03
C PRO A 344 -3.30 9.65 16.32
N ALA A 345 -2.48 8.75 16.83
CA ALA A 345 -1.70 8.87 18.06
C ALA A 345 -2.50 9.10 19.36
N LYS A 346 -3.85 9.04 19.31
CA LYS A 346 -4.72 9.20 20.49
C LYS A 346 -5.66 8.02 20.70
N GLU A 347 -6.45 7.68 19.69
CA GLU A 347 -7.45 6.63 19.80
C GLU A 347 -7.58 5.89 18.46
N GLY A 348 -7.58 4.54 18.53
CA GLY A 348 -7.90 3.67 17.43
C GLY A 348 -9.08 2.77 17.73
N ILE A 349 -9.99 2.65 16.77
CA ILE A 349 -11.16 1.78 16.84
C ILE A 349 -11.10 0.82 15.65
N VAL A 350 -11.08 -0.48 15.96
CA VAL A 350 -11.04 -1.55 14.97
C VAL A 350 -12.46 -2.01 14.69
N LYS A 351 -12.87 -1.96 13.42
CA LYS A 351 -14.19 -2.38 12.95
C LYS A 351 -14.07 -3.49 11.91
N GLY A 352 -14.99 -4.44 11.92
CA GLY A 352 -15.05 -5.56 10.98
C GLY A 352 -14.50 -6.87 11.55
N PRO A 353 -14.15 -7.85 10.69
CA PRO A 353 -14.05 -7.80 9.22
C PRO A 353 -15.38 -7.62 8.50
N PHE A 354 -15.39 -6.79 7.46
CA PHE A 354 -16.52 -6.55 6.57
C PHE A 354 -16.30 -7.25 5.22
N ALA A 355 -17.36 -7.49 4.47
CA ALA A 355 -17.23 -7.82 3.04
C ALA A 355 -16.46 -6.70 2.32
N MET A 356 -15.73 -7.04 1.24
CA MET A 356 -14.86 -6.10 0.54
C MET A 356 -15.61 -4.82 0.11
N GLU A 357 -16.80 -4.97 -0.47
CA GLU A 357 -17.61 -3.82 -0.92
C GLU A 357 -18.00 -2.90 0.24
N GLU A 358 -18.44 -3.48 1.35
CA GLU A 358 -18.85 -2.72 2.54
C GLU A 358 -17.67 -1.98 3.17
N GLY A 359 -16.56 -2.70 3.45
CA GLY A 359 -15.37 -2.12 4.04
C GLY A 359 -14.74 -1.03 3.16
N MET A 360 -14.67 -1.27 1.84
CA MET A 360 -14.15 -0.29 0.89
C MET A 360 -15.05 0.94 0.80
N ASN A 361 -16.38 0.77 0.72
CA ASN A 361 -17.32 1.89 0.73
C ASN A 361 -17.20 2.75 1.99
N MET A 362 -17.07 2.12 3.17
CA MET A 362 -16.89 2.83 4.44
C MET A 362 -15.60 3.66 4.43
N PHE A 363 -14.51 3.09 3.96
CA PHE A 363 -13.20 3.76 3.92
C PHE A 363 -13.18 4.90 2.88
N LEU A 364 -13.64 4.64 1.64
CA LEU A 364 -13.64 5.63 0.57
C LEU A 364 -14.59 6.81 0.86
N LYS A 365 -15.71 6.55 1.54
CA LYS A 365 -16.63 7.61 2.01
C LYS A 365 -15.91 8.57 2.96
N LYS A 366 -15.11 8.06 3.89
CA LYS A 366 -14.31 8.89 4.81
C LYS A 366 -13.30 9.77 4.06
N LEU A 367 -12.72 9.26 2.97
CA LEU A 367 -11.78 10.00 2.11
C LEU A 367 -12.48 10.94 1.12
N ASN A 368 -13.81 10.84 0.98
CA ASN A 368 -14.63 11.56 0.00
C ASN A 368 -14.18 11.34 -1.46
N ILE A 369 -13.75 10.12 -1.79
CA ILE A 369 -13.35 9.71 -3.14
C ILE A 369 -14.18 8.52 -3.61
N THR A 370 -14.38 8.42 -4.92
CA THR A 370 -15.09 7.30 -5.54
C THR A 370 -14.17 6.56 -6.51
N LEU A 371 -14.32 5.25 -6.57
CA LEU A 371 -13.59 4.38 -7.49
C LEU A 371 -14.52 3.83 -8.57
N ARG A 372 -14.00 3.71 -9.79
CA ARG A 372 -14.61 2.98 -10.89
C ARG A 372 -13.64 1.91 -11.39
N ARG A 373 -14.15 0.90 -12.09
CA ARG A 373 -13.31 -0.09 -12.76
C ARG A 373 -13.13 0.32 -14.24
N ASP A 374 -11.90 0.34 -14.72
CA ASP A 374 -11.60 0.60 -16.13
C ASP A 374 -12.11 -0.57 -16.98
N LYS A 375 -12.75 -0.28 -18.13
CA LYS A 375 -13.37 -1.32 -18.98
C LYS A 375 -12.38 -2.22 -19.71
N GLU A 376 -11.17 -1.74 -19.97
CA GLU A 376 -10.16 -2.46 -20.75
C GLU A 376 -9.20 -3.24 -19.85
N SER A 377 -8.64 -2.57 -18.85
CA SER A 377 -7.64 -3.14 -17.95
C SER A 377 -8.25 -3.78 -16.69
N LEU A 378 -9.54 -3.53 -16.42
CA LEU A 378 -10.25 -3.87 -15.17
C LEU A 378 -9.60 -3.26 -13.91
N MET A 379 -8.64 -2.36 -14.09
CA MET A 379 -7.95 -1.68 -13.00
C MET A 379 -8.88 -0.72 -12.28
N PRO A 380 -8.85 -0.67 -10.92
CA PRO A 380 -9.47 0.39 -10.15
C PRO A 380 -8.90 1.77 -10.49
N ARG A 381 -9.76 2.75 -10.70
CA ARG A 381 -9.38 4.15 -10.95
C ARG A 381 -10.18 5.10 -10.08
N VAL A 382 -9.53 6.16 -9.60
CA VAL A 382 -10.22 7.24 -8.89
C VAL A 382 -11.00 8.09 -9.90
N ASN A 383 -12.24 8.43 -9.58
CA ASN A 383 -12.97 9.40 -10.36
C ASN A 383 -12.41 10.81 -10.14
N LYS A 384 -12.37 11.62 -11.22
CA LYS A 384 -12.03 13.04 -11.07
C LYS A 384 -13.07 13.69 -10.15
N LEU A 385 -12.58 14.46 -9.19
CA LEU A 385 -13.43 15.15 -8.21
C LEU A 385 -14.51 15.98 -8.94
N ASP A 386 -15.74 15.88 -8.42
CA ASP A 386 -16.92 16.56 -8.96
C ASP A 386 -17.27 16.21 -10.42
N SER A 387 -16.70 15.15 -10.97
CA SER A 387 -17.15 14.60 -12.25
C SER A 387 -18.59 14.06 -12.12
N LYS A 388 -19.30 13.91 -13.25
CA LYS A 388 -20.66 13.38 -13.27
C LYS A 388 -20.75 12.04 -12.52
N LEU A 389 -19.81 11.12 -12.80
CA LEU A 389 -19.77 9.80 -12.17
C LEU A 389 -19.47 9.89 -10.67
N ASP A 390 -18.54 10.75 -10.26
CA ASP A 390 -18.21 10.97 -8.85
C ASP A 390 -19.43 11.45 -8.04
N ARG A 391 -20.18 12.42 -8.58
CA ARG A 391 -21.40 12.93 -7.96
C ARG A 391 -22.49 11.87 -7.87
N GLU A 392 -22.76 11.15 -8.97
CA GLU A 392 -23.78 10.09 -9.01
C GLU A 392 -23.47 8.97 -8.00
N GLN A 393 -22.20 8.56 -7.87
CA GLN A 393 -21.80 7.53 -6.92
C GLN A 393 -21.94 8.01 -5.46
N LYS A 394 -21.56 9.26 -5.16
CA LYS A 394 -21.72 9.87 -3.83
C LYS A 394 -23.19 10.00 -3.43
N GLU A 395 -24.05 10.44 -4.34
CA GLU A 395 -25.51 10.54 -4.12
C GLU A 395 -26.13 9.17 -3.80
N LYS A 396 -25.67 8.11 -4.48
CA LYS A 396 -26.12 6.73 -4.24
C LYS A 396 -25.47 6.08 -3.00
N GLY A 397 -24.48 6.73 -2.39
CA GLY A 397 -23.70 6.14 -1.31
C GLY A 397 -22.80 4.97 -1.73
N LYS A 398 -22.55 4.81 -3.03
CA LYS A 398 -21.71 3.74 -3.62
C LYS A 398 -20.37 4.29 -4.08
N TYR A 399 -19.41 4.32 -3.18
CA TYR A 399 -18.06 4.86 -3.42
C TYR A 399 -17.14 3.89 -4.16
N TYR A 400 -17.44 2.59 -4.08
CA TYR A 400 -16.65 1.51 -4.65
C TYR A 400 -17.43 0.80 -5.75
N TYR A 401 -16.99 0.98 -7.01
CA TYR A 401 -17.57 0.38 -8.24
C TYR A 401 -19.10 0.42 -8.32
N GLY A 402 -19.65 1.58 -8.09
CA GLY A 402 -21.10 1.80 -8.21
C GLY A 402 -21.67 1.66 -9.60
#